data_bcfa762a9311991cf89e570896498c34
#
_entry.id   bcfa762a9311991cf89e570896498c34
#
_cell.length_a   1.000
_cell.length_b   1.000
_cell.length_c   1.000
_cell.angle_alpha   90.00
_cell.angle_beta   90.00
_cell.angle_gamma   90.00
#
_symmetry.space_group_name_H-M   'P 1'
#
loop_
_entity.id
_entity.type
_entity.pdbx_description
1 polymer ?
#
loop_
_entity_poly.entity_id
_entity_poly.type
_entity_poly.pdbx_seq_one_letter_code
_entity_poly.pdbx_strand_id
1 'polypeptide(L)'
;MKTGEGATRTLARHAATLEYEALPQALVDLLKQCVLDTLGVATGASTLAPEAKLVADYVMDLGGKPESTILGFGGRAPAAWAAFVNGSLGHMLDYDDLGESGHPGIVTIPVALAVGQRLGGVSGREFITAIAAGTDVMTRLTQAITVPDWTMTEGWFATQLFGFIAGAVTAARLMRLTAEQMENAIGIGFNQMSGTRQMAVGAATHMRSMQAGFSGQGAVMAADLARRGIIGSKDVVEGRFGVFKTYIRSHPPDWDSIVGELGRHFPLLETHGFKVWPACAYTRTTNAATLHLRETHRLRPEDIASITIVGGTGGTQQLCEPLERKRRPETSIDGKFSIPFTTAVMMAKGNVTLRDYTAAGLADPAVLSMADRI
;
A
#
# COMPACT_ATOMS: atom_id res chain seq x y z
N MET A 1 14.19 21.10 11.89
CA MET A 1 13.36 21.96 12.79
C MET A 1 13.09 21.19 14.08
N LYS A 2 13.60 21.60 15.22
CA LYS A 2 13.47 20.85 16.50
C LYS A 2 12.04 20.71 17.04
N THR A 3 11.09 21.46 16.53
CA THR A 3 9.70 21.54 17.04
C THR A 3 8.63 21.12 16.01
N GLY A 4 9.00 20.81 14.79
CA GLY A 4 8.06 20.52 13.70
C GLY A 4 7.16 21.68 13.28
N GLU A 5 7.35 22.90 13.81
CA GLU A 5 6.52 24.06 13.49
C GLU A 5 6.48 24.34 11.99
N GLY A 6 5.27 24.42 11.43
CA GLY A 6 5.04 24.65 10.01
C GLY A 6 5.37 23.43 9.11
N ALA A 7 5.48 22.21 9.66
CA ALA A 7 5.76 21.00 8.88
C ALA A 7 4.71 20.75 7.79
N THR A 8 3.43 20.87 8.11
CA THR A 8 2.33 20.72 7.14
C THR A 8 2.48 21.69 5.97
N ARG A 9 2.71 22.97 6.25
CA ARG A 9 2.88 24.00 5.22
C ARG A 9 4.15 23.78 4.39
N THR A 10 5.23 23.32 5.04
CA THR A 10 6.50 23.03 4.37
C THR A 10 6.36 21.88 3.40
N LEU A 11 5.71 20.78 3.79
CA LEU A 11 5.39 19.66 2.90
C LEU A 11 4.48 20.09 1.75
N ALA A 12 3.43 20.87 2.04
CA ALA A 12 2.50 21.36 1.02
C ALA A 12 3.21 22.22 -0.03
N ARG A 13 4.09 23.13 0.40
CA ARG A 13 4.88 23.96 -0.50
C ARG A 13 5.82 23.13 -1.35
N HIS A 14 6.57 22.22 -0.73
CA HIS A 14 7.47 21.31 -1.44
C HIS A 14 6.71 20.53 -2.53
N ALA A 15 5.63 19.85 -2.15
CA ALA A 15 4.85 19.04 -3.09
C ALA A 15 4.23 19.85 -4.23
N ALA A 16 3.76 21.07 -3.96
CA ALA A 16 3.19 21.97 -4.97
C ALA A 16 4.22 22.49 -5.97
N THR A 17 5.48 22.66 -5.55
CA THR A 17 6.55 23.25 -6.37
C THR A 17 7.59 22.27 -6.85
N LEU A 18 7.42 20.97 -6.58
CA LEU A 18 8.35 19.94 -7.05
C LEU A 18 8.33 19.86 -8.58
N GLU A 19 9.48 20.00 -9.22
CA GLU A 19 9.65 19.91 -10.67
C GLU A 19 10.27 18.57 -11.07
N TYR A 20 9.95 18.09 -12.27
CA TYR A 20 10.49 16.83 -12.79
C TYR A 20 12.01 16.81 -12.85
N GLU A 21 12.61 17.94 -13.20
CA GLU A 21 14.06 18.13 -13.32
C GLU A 21 14.80 18.02 -11.98
N ALA A 22 14.10 18.17 -10.87
CA ALA A 22 14.63 17.98 -9.51
C ALA A 22 14.64 16.50 -9.10
N LEU A 23 13.96 15.61 -9.82
CA LEU A 23 13.90 14.19 -9.50
C LEU A 23 15.19 13.48 -9.93
N PRO A 24 15.86 12.74 -9.02
CA PRO A 24 16.95 11.85 -9.43
C PRO A 24 16.48 10.82 -10.47
N GLN A 25 17.32 10.52 -11.47
CA GLN A 25 16.97 9.55 -12.51
C GLN A 25 16.60 8.17 -11.90
N ALA A 26 17.30 7.75 -10.84
CA ALA A 26 17.00 6.51 -10.13
C ALA A 26 15.56 6.49 -9.57
N LEU A 27 15.06 7.62 -9.06
CA LEU A 27 13.68 7.72 -8.58
C LEU A 27 12.68 7.65 -9.74
N VAL A 28 12.96 8.35 -10.84
CA VAL A 28 12.11 8.29 -12.04
C VAL A 28 11.98 6.86 -12.56
N ASP A 29 13.09 6.14 -12.63
CA ASP A 29 13.11 4.76 -13.13
C ASP A 29 12.40 3.80 -12.15
N LEU A 30 12.60 3.99 -10.85
CA LEU A 30 11.87 3.25 -9.81
C LEU A 30 10.35 3.48 -9.91
N LEU A 31 9.91 4.74 -10.03
CA LEU A 31 8.48 5.06 -10.14
C LEU A 31 7.84 4.50 -11.41
N LYS A 32 8.58 4.43 -12.53
CA LYS A 32 8.09 3.73 -13.73
C LYS A 32 7.88 2.23 -13.48
N GLN A 33 8.78 1.60 -12.72
CA GLN A 33 8.62 0.19 -12.33
C GLN A 33 7.41 0.03 -11.40
N CYS A 34 7.20 0.94 -10.43
CA CYS A 34 6.02 0.92 -9.58
C CYS A 34 4.71 1.06 -10.39
N VAL A 35 4.70 1.92 -11.42
CA VAL A 35 3.55 2.04 -12.33
C VAL A 35 3.28 0.73 -13.07
N LEU A 36 4.33 0.09 -13.60
CA LEU A 36 4.20 -1.21 -14.28
C LEU A 36 3.69 -2.29 -13.32
N ASP A 37 4.25 -2.35 -12.11
CA ASP A 37 3.87 -3.28 -11.06
C ASP A 37 2.39 -3.11 -10.67
N THR A 38 1.98 -1.89 -10.32
CA THR A 38 0.59 -1.59 -9.95
C THR A 38 -0.41 -1.93 -11.06
N LEU A 39 -0.08 -1.60 -12.31
CA LEU A 39 -0.92 -1.93 -13.47
C LEU A 39 -1.01 -3.44 -13.69
N GLY A 40 0.11 -4.15 -13.57
CA GLY A 40 0.18 -5.60 -13.68
C GLY A 40 -0.65 -6.30 -12.61
N VAL A 41 -0.47 -5.90 -11.33
CA VAL A 41 -1.22 -6.48 -10.21
C VAL A 41 -2.71 -6.18 -10.31
N ALA A 42 -3.09 -4.92 -10.60
CA ALA A 42 -4.50 -4.55 -10.73
C ALA A 42 -5.20 -5.28 -11.90
N THR A 43 -4.51 -5.40 -13.04
CA THR A 43 -5.03 -6.15 -14.20
C THR A 43 -5.16 -7.64 -13.87
N GLY A 44 -4.14 -8.24 -13.23
CA GLY A 44 -4.22 -9.62 -12.77
C GLY A 44 -5.35 -9.85 -11.76
N ALA A 45 -5.56 -8.90 -10.84
CA ALA A 45 -6.62 -8.98 -9.84
C ALA A 45 -8.02 -9.03 -10.47
N SER A 46 -8.25 -8.34 -11.59
CA SER A 46 -9.56 -8.32 -12.26
C SER A 46 -10.06 -9.72 -12.67
N THR A 47 -9.15 -10.69 -12.80
CA THR A 47 -9.47 -12.07 -13.18
C THR A 47 -9.19 -13.10 -12.08
N LEU A 48 -8.22 -12.81 -11.19
CA LEU A 48 -7.75 -13.78 -10.20
C LEU A 48 -8.33 -13.55 -8.79
N ALA A 49 -8.91 -12.37 -8.52
CA ALA A 49 -9.54 -12.05 -7.24
C ALA A 49 -11.07 -12.06 -7.40
N PRO A 50 -11.78 -12.99 -6.73
CA PRO A 50 -13.25 -13.09 -6.87
C PRO A 50 -13.98 -11.80 -6.47
N GLU A 51 -13.48 -11.07 -5.48
CA GLU A 51 -14.04 -9.82 -5.00
C GLU A 51 -13.86 -8.64 -5.97
N ALA A 52 -12.95 -8.74 -6.93
CA ALA A 52 -12.66 -7.67 -7.89
C ALA A 52 -13.91 -7.27 -8.69
N LYS A 53 -14.66 -8.26 -9.16
CA LYS A 53 -15.91 -8.02 -9.90
C LYS A 53 -16.98 -7.36 -9.02
N LEU A 54 -17.10 -7.77 -7.76
CA LEU A 54 -18.09 -7.21 -6.85
C LEU A 54 -17.86 -5.70 -6.62
N VAL A 55 -16.59 -5.30 -6.48
CA VAL A 55 -16.20 -3.90 -6.28
C VAL A 55 -16.39 -3.09 -7.57
N ALA A 56 -16.03 -3.66 -8.72
CA ALA A 56 -16.22 -3.00 -10.02
C ALA A 56 -17.69 -2.82 -10.36
N ASP A 57 -18.52 -3.86 -10.22
CA ASP A 57 -19.97 -3.82 -10.46
C ASP A 57 -20.64 -2.77 -9.58
N TYR A 58 -20.34 -2.74 -8.27
CA TYR A 58 -20.86 -1.75 -7.35
C TYR A 58 -20.63 -0.31 -7.86
N VAL A 59 -19.41 -0.02 -8.34
CA VAL A 59 -19.11 1.34 -8.82
C VAL A 59 -19.74 1.61 -10.19
N MET A 60 -19.82 0.62 -11.08
CA MET A 60 -20.48 0.78 -12.37
C MET A 60 -21.99 1.02 -12.21
N ASP A 61 -22.63 0.35 -11.25
CA ASP A 61 -24.07 0.53 -10.95
C ASP A 61 -24.39 1.91 -10.36
N LEU A 62 -23.43 2.54 -9.67
CA LEU A 62 -23.59 3.93 -9.21
C LEU A 62 -23.69 4.95 -10.36
N GLY A 63 -23.11 4.61 -11.51
CA GLY A 63 -23.07 5.50 -12.67
C GLY A 63 -22.25 6.77 -12.44
N GLY A 64 -22.65 7.85 -13.10
CA GLY A 64 -21.99 9.15 -13.03
C GLY A 64 -21.15 9.47 -14.26
N LYS A 65 -20.30 10.51 -14.17
CA LYS A 65 -19.48 10.94 -15.31
C LYS A 65 -18.42 9.88 -15.64
N PRO A 66 -18.28 9.42 -16.90
CA PRO A 66 -17.31 8.43 -17.31
C PRO A 66 -15.91 9.05 -17.47
N GLU A 67 -15.31 9.50 -16.38
CA GLU A 67 -14.06 10.28 -16.37
C GLU A 67 -12.81 9.40 -16.46
N SER A 68 -12.82 8.24 -15.82
CA SER A 68 -11.59 7.44 -15.63
C SER A 68 -11.87 5.95 -15.72
N THR A 69 -10.92 5.19 -16.26
CA THR A 69 -11.05 3.76 -16.55
C THR A 69 -11.02 2.92 -15.26
N ILE A 70 -11.90 1.92 -15.20
CA ILE A 70 -11.81 0.81 -14.27
C ILE A 70 -10.94 -0.29 -14.92
N LEU A 71 -9.77 -0.53 -14.36
CA LEU A 71 -8.78 -1.46 -14.93
C LEU A 71 -9.34 -2.88 -15.01
N GLY A 72 -9.13 -3.53 -16.16
CA GLY A 72 -9.54 -4.93 -16.37
C GLY A 72 -11.02 -5.16 -16.66
N PHE A 73 -11.90 -4.16 -16.46
CA PHE A 73 -13.36 -4.32 -16.63
C PHE A 73 -13.95 -3.54 -17.81
N GLY A 74 -13.14 -2.72 -18.51
CA GLY A 74 -13.59 -1.96 -19.68
C GLY A 74 -14.58 -0.82 -19.39
N GLY A 75 -14.94 -0.58 -18.13
CA GLY A 75 -15.82 0.48 -17.68
C GLY A 75 -15.09 1.78 -17.35
N ARG A 76 -15.88 2.86 -17.22
CA ARG A 76 -15.41 4.18 -16.74
C ARG A 76 -16.32 4.69 -15.65
N ALA A 77 -15.73 5.41 -14.67
CA ALA A 77 -16.44 5.98 -13.54
C ALA A 77 -15.92 7.40 -13.23
N PRO A 78 -16.58 8.17 -12.36
CA PRO A 78 -16.01 9.38 -11.80
C PRO A 78 -14.64 9.10 -11.19
N ALA A 79 -13.70 10.04 -11.31
CA ALA A 79 -12.28 9.82 -10.96
C ALA A 79 -12.10 9.30 -9.53
N ALA A 80 -12.85 9.78 -8.55
CA ALA A 80 -12.77 9.31 -7.17
C ALA A 80 -13.15 7.82 -7.06
N TRP A 81 -14.18 7.38 -7.76
CA TRP A 81 -14.62 5.98 -7.77
C TRP A 81 -13.68 5.08 -8.59
N ALA A 82 -13.12 5.57 -9.68
CA ALA A 82 -12.09 4.85 -10.41
C ALA A 82 -10.83 4.65 -9.55
N ALA A 83 -10.41 5.66 -8.79
CA ALA A 83 -9.32 5.54 -7.82
C ALA A 83 -9.64 4.50 -6.73
N PHE A 84 -10.90 4.43 -6.26
CA PHE A 84 -11.34 3.43 -5.31
C PHE A 84 -11.19 2.01 -5.86
N VAL A 85 -11.75 1.73 -7.04
CA VAL A 85 -11.67 0.40 -7.64
C VAL A 85 -10.22 0.02 -7.94
N ASN A 86 -9.49 0.88 -8.65
CA ASN A 86 -8.14 0.58 -9.09
C ASN A 86 -7.14 0.45 -7.93
N GLY A 87 -7.30 1.24 -6.86
CA GLY A 87 -6.52 1.10 -5.63
C GLY A 87 -6.83 -0.22 -4.90
N SER A 88 -8.10 -0.63 -4.89
CA SER A 88 -8.51 -1.93 -4.35
C SER A 88 -7.91 -3.08 -5.16
N LEU A 89 -8.04 -3.05 -6.49
CA LEU A 89 -7.45 -4.04 -7.39
C LEU A 89 -5.93 -4.15 -7.22
N GLY A 90 -5.25 -3.01 -7.07
CA GLY A 90 -3.80 -2.95 -6.86
C GLY A 90 -3.33 -3.74 -5.64
N HIS A 91 -4.22 -4.00 -4.66
CA HIS A 91 -3.86 -4.71 -3.43
C HIS A 91 -4.49 -6.11 -3.28
N MET A 92 -5.44 -6.50 -4.12
CA MET A 92 -6.18 -7.77 -3.98
C MET A 92 -5.30 -9.01 -4.10
N LEU A 93 -4.24 -8.95 -4.89
CA LEU A 93 -3.31 -10.06 -5.00
C LEU A 93 -2.23 -10.11 -3.91
N ASP A 94 -2.12 -9.04 -3.08
CA ASP A 94 -1.05 -8.86 -2.10
C ASP A 94 0.35 -9.06 -2.71
N TYR A 95 0.53 -8.56 -3.94
CA TYR A 95 1.73 -8.72 -4.76
C TYR A 95 2.32 -7.39 -5.23
N ASP A 96 1.79 -6.30 -4.73
CA ASP A 96 2.16 -4.92 -4.99
C ASP A 96 3.44 -4.48 -4.26
N ASP A 97 3.99 -3.35 -4.67
CA ASP A 97 5.20 -2.73 -4.12
C ASP A 97 5.14 -2.48 -2.60
N LEU A 98 6.30 -2.31 -2.01
CA LEU A 98 6.49 -2.09 -0.58
C LEU A 98 7.32 -0.83 -0.35
N GLY A 99 6.91 0.00 0.62
CA GLY A 99 7.77 1.00 1.26
C GLY A 99 8.12 0.59 2.69
N GLU A 100 8.68 1.50 3.47
CA GLU A 100 9.11 1.27 4.87
C GLU A 100 8.03 0.59 5.72
N SER A 101 6.83 1.13 5.73
CA SER A 101 5.75 0.63 6.58
C SER A 101 4.42 0.50 5.85
N GLY A 102 4.40 0.62 4.52
CA GLY A 102 3.16 0.61 3.74
C GLY A 102 3.40 0.36 2.26
N HIS A 103 2.36 0.59 1.49
CA HIS A 103 2.30 0.33 0.05
C HIS A 103 1.94 1.63 -0.68
N PRO A 104 2.91 2.52 -0.98
CA PRO A 104 2.62 3.84 -1.54
C PRO A 104 2.09 3.79 -2.98
N GLY A 105 2.57 2.84 -3.79
CA GLY A 105 2.20 2.73 -5.20
C GLY A 105 0.72 2.49 -5.42
N ILE A 106 0.10 1.60 -4.63
CA ILE A 106 -1.32 1.25 -4.78
C ILE A 106 -2.30 2.37 -4.37
N VAL A 107 -1.82 3.46 -3.81
CA VAL A 107 -2.62 4.66 -3.55
C VAL A 107 -2.30 5.75 -4.57
N THR A 108 -1.03 6.14 -4.68
CA THR A 108 -0.62 7.28 -5.50
C THR A 108 -0.81 7.04 -6.99
N ILE A 109 -0.52 5.84 -7.49
CA ILE A 109 -0.64 5.50 -8.90
C ILE A 109 -2.11 5.43 -9.37
N PRO A 110 -3.04 4.72 -8.71
CA PRO A 110 -4.46 4.74 -9.06
C PRO A 110 -5.08 6.15 -8.99
N VAL A 111 -4.70 6.96 -8.00
CA VAL A 111 -5.11 8.37 -7.92
C VAL A 111 -4.57 9.17 -9.11
N ALA A 112 -3.29 9.01 -9.44
CA ALA A 112 -2.68 9.70 -10.58
C ALA A 112 -3.33 9.30 -11.90
N LEU A 113 -3.60 8.01 -12.12
CA LEU A 113 -4.29 7.50 -13.31
C LEU A 113 -5.70 8.10 -13.41
N ALA A 114 -6.47 8.07 -12.32
CA ALA A 114 -7.83 8.55 -12.32
C ALA A 114 -7.93 10.06 -12.58
N VAL A 115 -7.12 10.84 -11.88
CA VAL A 115 -7.09 12.30 -12.05
C VAL A 115 -6.48 12.68 -13.40
N GLY A 116 -5.39 12.03 -13.82
CA GLY A 116 -4.74 12.28 -15.09
C GLY A 116 -5.66 12.03 -16.29
N GLN A 117 -6.43 10.94 -16.28
CA GLN A 117 -7.42 10.66 -17.34
C GLN A 117 -8.57 11.68 -17.36
N ARG A 118 -9.05 12.10 -16.18
CA ARG A 118 -10.09 13.14 -16.07
C ARG A 118 -9.63 14.48 -16.62
N LEU A 119 -8.40 14.87 -16.33
CA LEU A 119 -7.83 16.14 -16.80
C LEU A 119 -7.57 16.13 -18.31
N GLY A 120 -7.14 15.00 -18.85
CA GLY A 120 -6.67 14.90 -20.21
C GLY A 120 -5.35 15.65 -20.46
N GLY A 121 -4.57 15.22 -21.41
CA GLY A 121 -3.34 15.92 -21.81
C GLY A 121 -2.22 16.00 -20.76
N VAL A 122 -2.30 15.23 -19.67
CA VAL A 122 -1.23 15.13 -18.66
C VAL A 122 -0.03 14.41 -19.30
N SER A 123 1.14 15.05 -19.24
CA SER A 123 2.38 14.45 -19.73
C SER A 123 2.91 13.39 -18.76
N GLY A 124 3.75 12.46 -19.27
CA GLY A 124 4.41 11.46 -18.43
C GLY A 124 5.30 12.10 -17.35
N ARG A 125 5.90 13.27 -17.62
CA ARG A 125 6.68 14.01 -16.63
C ARG A 125 5.81 14.50 -15.47
N GLU A 126 4.69 15.15 -15.79
CA GLU A 126 3.73 15.61 -14.77
C GLU A 126 3.16 14.44 -13.95
N PHE A 127 2.86 13.33 -14.63
CA PHE A 127 2.36 12.11 -13.99
C PHE A 127 3.37 11.55 -12.98
N ILE A 128 4.62 11.38 -13.37
CA ILE A 128 5.70 10.87 -12.49
C ILE A 128 5.98 11.85 -11.35
N THR A 129 6.00 13.17 -11.63
CA THR A 129 6.21 14.18 -10.59
C THR A 129 5.13 14.15 -9.51
N ALA A 130 3.88 13.96 -9.92
CA ALA A 130 2.77 13.88 -8.96
C ALA A 130 2.83 12.61 -8.10
N ILE A 131 3.19 11.47 -8.67
CA ILE A 131 3.42 10.23 -7.92
C ILE A 131 4.60 10.43 -6.97
N ALA A 132 5.70 11.02 -7.44
CA ALA A 132 6.87 11.32 -6.60
C ALA A 132 6.51 12.17 -5.38
N ALA A 133 5.74 13.24 -5.58
CA ALA A 133 5.32 14.13 -4.50
C ALA A 133 4.48 13.41 -3.43
N GLY A 134 3.47 12.62 -3.85
CA GLY A 134 2.63 11.88 -2.92
C GLY A 134 3.38 10.76 -2.20
N THR A 135 4.20 10.02 -2.92
CA THR A 135 5.00 8.93 -2.37
C THR A 135 6.06 9.44 -1.39
N ASP A 136 6.74 10.56 -1.72
CA ASP A 136 7.72 11.19 -0.83
C ASP A 136 7.08 11.62 0.50
N VAL A 137 5.91 12.28 0.44
CA VAL A 137 5.17 12.67 1.65
C VAL A 137 4.78 11.45 2.48
N MET A 138 4.28 10.39 1.86
CA MET A 138 3.92 9.16 2.60
C MET A 138 5.12 8.52 3.28
N THR A 139 6.22 8.38 2.55
CA THR A 139 7.44 7.73 3.07
C THR A 139 8.03 8.53 4.22
N ARG A 140 8.08 9.85 4.11
CA ARG A 140 8.57 10.74 5.19
C ARG A 140 7.72 10.64 6.45
N LEU A 141 6.39 10.62 6.30
CA LEU A 141 5.49 10.47 7.45
C LEU A 141 5.64 9.10 8.13
N THR A 142 5.86 8.03 7.37
CA THR A 142 6.07 6.69 7.94
C THR A 142 7.45 6.54 8.57
N GLN A 143 8.50 7.07 7.98
CA GLN A 143 9.86 7.04 8.55
C GLN A 143 10.01 7.87 9.81
N ALA A 144 9.24 8.94 9.95
CA ALA A 144 9.25 9.74 11.17
C ALA A 144 8.77 8.99 12.42
N ILE A 145 8.19 7.80 12.25
CA ILE A 145 7.74 6.95 13.35
C ILE A 145 8.87 6.02 13.75
N THR A 146 9.60 6.39 14.77
CA THR A 146 10.83 5.70 15.23
C THR A 146 10.56 4.44 16.06
N VAL A 147 9.30 4.10 16.32
CA VAL A 147 8.92 2.93 17.12
C VAL A 147 8.91 1.67 16.25
N PRO A 148 9.71 0.66 16.57
CA PRO A 148 9.63 -0.62 15.88
C PRO A 148 8.21 -1.20 15.96
N ASP A 149 7.75 -1.79 14.84
CA ASP A 149 6.43 -2.44 14.75
C ASP A 149 5.24 -1.55 15.18
N TRP A 150 5.35 -0.22 15.02
CA TRP A 150 4.32 0.73 15.43
C TRP A 150 2.94 0.41 14.85
N THR A 151 2.88 -0.17 13.67
CA THR A 151 1.62 -0.61 13.07
C THR A 151 0.93 -1.69 13.89
N MET A 152 1.69 -2.48 14.65
CA MET A 152 1.15 -3.50 15.56
C MET A 152 0.76 -2.89 16.91
N THR A 153 1.60 -2.00 17.45
CA THR A 153 1.41 -1.43 18.78
C THR A 153 0.32 -0.35 18.81
N GLU A 154 0.27 0.49 17.78
CA GLU A 154 -0.75 1.55 17.65
C GLU A 154 -2.04 1.06 16.96
N GLY A 155 -1.98 -0.09 16.28
CA GLY A 155 -3.14 -0.73 15.66
C GLY A 155 -3.62 -0.09 14.36
N TRP A 156 -2.77 0.69 13.66
CA TRP A 156 -3.11 1.34 12.42
C TRP A 156 -2.46 0.67 11.21
N PHE A 157 -3.10 0.76 10.07
CA PHE A 157 -2.56 0.29 8.79
C PHE A 157 -2.00 1.48 8.01
N ALA A 158 -0.67 1.53 7.87
CA ALA A 158 0.05 2.69 7.30
C ALA A 158 -0.48 3.09 5.92
N THR A 159 -0.72 2.13 5.02
CA THR A 159 -1.18 2.38 3.66
C THR A 159 -2.49 3.15 3.63
N GLN A 160 -3.49 2.73 4.41
CA GLN A 160 -4.76 3.42 4.46
C GLN A 160 -4.64 4.74 5.23
N LEU A 161 -3.98 4.72 6.38
CA LEU A 161 -3.88 5.89 7.24
C LEU A 161 -3.24 7.07 6.49
N PHE A 162 -2.02 6.90 6.00
CA PHE A 162 -1.29 7.97 5.32
C PHE A 162 -1.69 8.13 3.85
N GLY A 163 -2.34 7.14 3.26
CA GLY A 163 -2.80 7.17 1.87
C GLY A 163 -3.76 8.31 1.58
N PHE A 164 -4.58 8.73 2.54
CA PHE A 164 -5.47 9.89 2.38
C PHE A 164 -4.68 11.19 2.14
N ILE A 165 -3.57 11.38 2.84
CA ILE A 165 -2.69 12.53 2.64
C ILE A 165 -1.88 12.38 1.34
N ALA A 166 -1.22 11.25 1.16
CA ALA A 166 -0.37 10.98 -0.01
C ALA A 166 -1.13 11.08 -1.33
N GLY A 167 -2.30 10.46 -1.39
CA GLY A 167 -3.17 10.54 -2.57
C GLY A 167 -3.70 11.96 -2.80
N ALA A 168 -4.05 12.71 -1.72
CA ALA A 168 -4.48 14.11 -1.84
C ALA A 168 -3.36 14.98 -2.42
N VAL A 169 -2.12 14.78 -1.99
CA VAL A 169 -0.93 15.44 -2.56
C VAL A 169 -0.78 15.08 -4.04
N THR A 170 -0.86 13.80 -4.40
CA THR A 170 -0.76 13.35 -5.79
C THR A 170 -1.83 13.99 -6.67
N ALA A 171 -3.09 13.97 -6.24
CA ALA A 171 -4.21 14.56 -6.98
C ALA A 171 -4.05 16.08 -7.10
N ALA A 172 -3.73 16.76 -6.01
CA ALA A 172 -3.53 18.21 -5.98
C ALA A 172 -2.36 18.66 -6.88
N ARG A 173 -1.27 17.88 -6.93
CA ARG A 173 -0.12 18.16 -7.80
C ARG A 173 -0.50 18.05 -9.28
N LEU A 174 -1.25 17.02 -9.69
CA LEU A 174 -1.77 16.89 -11.07
C LEU A 174 -2.73 18.02 -11.42
N MET A 175 -3.57 18.44 -10.51
CA MET A 175 -4.49 19.57 -10.68
C MET A 175 -3.78 20.92 -10.65
N ARG A 176 -2.46 20.97 -10.44
CA ARG A 176 -1.62 22.17 -10.33
C ARG A 176 -2.13 23.16 -9.28
N LEU A 177 -2.56 22.64 -8.13
CA LEU A 177 -3.03 23.47 -7.02
C LEU A 177 -1.90 24.28 -6.43
N THR A 178 -2.23 25.48 -5.93
CA THR A 178 -1.27 26.34 -5.21
C THR A 178 -0.82 25.67 -3.91
N ALA A 179 0.27 26.15 -3.31
CA ALA A 179 0.75 25.65 -2.02
C ALA A 179 -0.32 25.74 -0.92
N GLU A 180 -1.12 26.80 -0.92
CA GLU A 180 -2.23 26.99 0.02
C GLU A 180 -3.35 25.96 -0.23
N GLN A 181 -3.73 25.75 -1.50
CA GLN A 181 -4.72 24.73 -1.86
C GLN A 181 -4.21 23.31 -1.58
N MET A 182 -2.92 23.06 -1.77
CA MET A 182 -2.27 21.79 -1.40
C MET A 182 -2.35 21.56 0.11
N GLU A 183 -2.07 22.57 0.93
CA GLU A 183 -2.23 22.51 2.39
C GLU A 183 -3.69 22.20 2.76
N ASN A 184 -4.65 22.82 2.09
CA ASN A 184 -6.08 22.53 2.29
C ASN A 184 -6.43 21.08 1.90
N ALA A 185 -5.89 20.58 0.79
CA ALA A 185 -6.11 19.19 0.37
C ALA A 185 -5.54 18.19 1.39
N ILE A 186 -4.34 18.45 1.92
CA ILE A 186 -3.74 17.67 3.01
C ILE A 186 -4.67 17.70 4.25
N GLY A 187 -5.16 18.87 4.62
CA GLY A 187 -6.05 19.04 5.77
C GLY A 187 -7.41 18.34 5.62
N ILE A 188 -7.99 18.34 4.42
CA ILE A 188 -9.23 17.62 4.13
C ILE A 188 -8.97 16.10 4.10
N GLY A 189 -7.85 15.66 3.54
CA GLY A 189 -7.42 14.26 3.56
C GLY A 189 -7.22 13.74 4.98
N PHE A 190 -6.58 14.53 5.84
CA PHE A 190 -6.39 14.22 7.26
C PHE A 190 -7.72 13.94 7.99
N ASN A 191 -8.76 14.73 7.75
CA ASN A 191 -10.05 14.54 8.40
C ASN A 191 -10.79 13.25 7.98
N GLN A 192 -10.29 12.54 6.96
CA GLN A 192 -10.83 11.26 6.51
C GLN A 192 -9.96 10.07 6.95
N MET A 193 -8.81 10.32 7.59
CA MET A 193 -7.84 9.27 7.96
C MET A 193 -8.49 8.19 8.81
N SER A 194 -8.30 6.94 8.39
CA SER A 194 -8.84 5.74 9.01
C SER A 194 -7.96 4.53 8.63
N GLY A 195 -8.37 3.33 9.05
CA GLY A 195 -7.71 2.10 8.66
C GLY A 195 -7.02 1.38 9.80
N THR A 196 -7.82 0.73 10.65
CA THR A 196 -7.30 -0.09 11.75
C THR A 196 -6.78 -1.44 11.25
N ARG A 197 -5.87 -2.02 12.00
CA ARG A 197 -5.37 -3.38 11.73
C ARG A 197 -6.38 -4.48 12.02
N GLN A 198 -7.54 -4.17 12.60
CA GLN A 198 -8.59 -5.17 12.84
C GLN A 198 -8.96 -5.95 11.56
N MET A 199 -8.84 -5.34 10.40
CA MET A 199 -9.06 -6.00 9.10
C MET A 199 -8.09 -7.14 8.78
N ALA A 200 -6.94 -7.20 9.45
CA ALA A 200 -5.90 -8.21 9.25
C ALA A 200 -5.81 -9.22 10.39
N VAL A 201 -6.73 -9.16 11.38
CA VAL A 201 -6.75 -10.02 12.57
C VAL A 201 -7.93 -10.99 12.49
N GLY A 202 -7.69 -12.25 12.86
CA GLY A 202 -8.71 -13.29 12.86
C GLY A 202 -9.06 -13.82 11.46
N ALA A 203 -10.35 -13.89 11.15
CA ALA A 203 -10.80 -14.33 9.83
C ALA A 203 -10.41 -13.32 8.75
N ALA A 204 -9.99 -13.82 7.61
CA ALA A 204 -9.68 -12.99 6.45
C ALA A 204 -10.88 -12.13 6.03
N THR A 205 -10.64 -10.88 5.73
CA THR A 205 -11.66 -9.95 5.26
C THR A 205 -11.22 -9.28 3.96
N HIS A 206 -12.16 -9.01 3.06
CA HIS A 206 -11.88 -8.26 1.82
C HIS A 206 -11.44 -6.82 2.11
N MET A 207 -11.69 -6.31 3.33
CA MET A 207 -11.25 -4.96 3.71
C MET A 207 -9.74 -4.78 3.62
N ARG A 208 -8.95 -5.85 3.83
CA ARG A 208 -7.51 -5.83 3.65
C ARG A 208 -7.12 -5.40 2.23
N SER A 209 -7.84 -5.87 1.22
CA SER A 209 -7.61 -5.52 -0.19
C SER A 209 -8.11 -4.13 -0.55
N MET A 210 -9.17 -3.63 0.10
CA MET A 210 -9.85 -2.40 -0.28
C MET A 210 -9.30 -1.12 0.36
N GLN A 211 -8.38 -1.25 1.30
CA GLN A 211 -7.87 -0.13 2.10
C GLN A 211 -7.32 1.03 1.25
N ALA A 212 -6.53 0.71 0.23
CA ALA A 212 -5.95 1.70 -0.68
C ALA A 212 -7.01 2.40 -1.54
N GLY A 213 -8.07 1.68 -1.87
CA GLY A 213 -9.23 2.22 -2.57
C GLY A 213 -9.93 3.32 -1.78
N PHE A 214 -10.22 3.09 -0.49
CA PHE A 214 -10.81 4.10 0.38
C PHE A 214 -9.94 5.35 0.48
N SER A 215 -8.64 5.17 0.65
CA SER A 215 -7.70 6.30 0.68
C SER A 215 -7.68 7.05 -0.65
N GLY A 216 -7.62 6.34 -1.76
CA GLY A 216 -7.61 6.94 -3.10
C GLY A 216 -8.88 7.74 -3.40
N GLN A 217 -10.05 7.22 -3.05
CA GLN A 217 -11.32 7.91 -3.19
C GLN A 217 -11.35 9.22 -2.39
N GLY A 218 -11.04 9.12 -1.09
CA GLY A 218 -11.04 10.27 -0.19
C GLY A 218 -10.01 11.31 -0.59
N ALA A 219 -8.87 10.88 -1.11
CA ALA A 219 -7.80 11.75 -1.60
C ALA A 219 -8.22 12.58 -2.83
N VAL A 220 -8.86 11.96 -3.82
CA VAL A 220 -9.39 12.69 -4.99
C VAL A 220 -10.44 13.70 -4.56
N MET A 221 -11.35 13.31 -3.66
CA MET A 221 -12.36 14.21 -3.10
C MET A 221 -11.71 15.37 -2.33
N ALA A 222 -10.67 15.13 -1.54
CA ALA A 222 -9.96 16.17 -0.80
C ALA A 222 -9.34 17.23 -1.73
N ALA A 223 -8.67 16.80 -2.78
CA ALA A 223 -8.08 17.71 -3.77
C ALA A 223 -9.17 18.48 -4.54
N ASP A 224 -10.28 17.85 -4.90
CA ASP A 224 -11.39 18.51 -5.59
C ASP A 224 -12.09 19.58 -4.72
N LEU A 225 -12.26 19.31 -3.43
CA LEU A 225 -12.83 20.27 -2.48
C LEU A 225 -11.87 21.45 -2.27
N ALA A 226 -10.58 21.19 -2.08
CA ALA A 226 -9.56 22.24 -1.94
C ALA A 226 -9.49 23.11 -3.20
N ARG A 227 -9.57 22.53 -4.39
CA ARG A 227 -9.61 23.25 -5.67
C ARG A 227 -10.82 24.20 -5.76
N ARG A 228 -11.94 23.85 -5.13
CA ARG A 228 -13.16 24.66 -5.07
C ARG A 228 -13.15 25.71 -3.98
N GLY A 229 -12.07 25.80 -3.18
CA GLY A 229 -11.91 26.79 -2.14
C GLY A 229 -12.33 26.35 -0.73
N ILE A 230 -12.62 25.03 -0.54
CA ILE A 230 -12.87 24.51 0.81
C ILE A 230 -11.56 24.54 1.59
N ILE A 231 -11.61 25.14 2.78
CA ILE A 231 -10.48 25.27 3.70
C ILE A 231 -10.39 23.99 4.54
N GLY A 232 -9.24 23.28 4.47
CA GLY A 232 -8.93 22.11 5.29
C GLY A 232 -8.33 22.50 6.65
N SER A 233 -8.28 21.52 7.55
CA SER A 233 -7.59 21.68 8.84
C SER A 233 -6.13 22.08 8.62
N LYS A 234 -5.62 22.97 9.49
CA LYS A 234 -4.24 23.43 9.43
C LYS A 234 -3.37 22.66 10.43
N ASP A 235 -2.05 22.71 10.21
CA ASP A 235 -1.04 22.12 11.10
C ASP A 235 -1.33 20.63 11.41
N VAL A 236 -1.85 19.89 10.42
CA VAL A 236 -2.33 18.51 10.62
C VAL A 236 -1.21 17.52 10.93
N VAL A 237 0.03 17.81 10.58
CA VAL A 237 1.18 16.96 10.90
C VAL A 237 1.65 17.24 12.32
N GLU A 238 1.90 18.51 12.65
CA GLU A 238 2.53 18.98 13.90
C GLU A 238 1.55 19.41 14.98
N GLY A 239 0.30 19.68 14.64
CA GLY A 239 -0.68 20.32 15.53
C GLY A 239 -1.02 19.50 16.78
N ARG A 240 -1.64 20.19 17.75
CA ARG A 240 -2.06 19.59 19.04
C ARG A 240 -2.91 18.32 18.88
N PHE A 241 -3.72 18.26 17.83
CA PHE A 241 -4.56 17.11 17.46
C PHE A 241 -4.20 16.59 16.05
N GLY A 242 -2.97 16.81 15.63
CA GLY A 242 -2.44 16.34 14.35
C GLY A 242 -2.12 14.85 14.35
N VAL A 243 -1.59 14.39 13.22
CA VAL A 243 -1.31 12.97 12.93
C VAL A 243 -0.59 12.27 14.08
N PHE A 244 0.55 12.78 14.50
CA PHE A 244 1.40 12.11 15.49
C PHE A 244 0.82 12.17 16.92
N LYS A 245 -0.03 13.13 17.22
CA LYS A 245 -0.68 13.22 18.54
C LYS A 245 -1.95 12.39 18.63
N THR A 246 -2.61 12.17 17.49
CA THR A 246 -3.88 11.45 17.44
C THR A 246 -3.68 9.95 17.17
N TYR A 247 -2.83 9.61 16.21
CA TYR A 247 -2.69 8.25 15.71
C TYR A 247 -1.43 7.54 16.17
N ILE A 248 -0.33 8.28 16.47
CA ILE A 248 0.97 7.72 16.85
C ILE A 248 1.33 8.30 18.23
N ARG A 249 0.74 7.70 19.28
CA ARG A 249 0.76 8.30 20.63
C ARG A 249 1.97 7.92 21.45
N SER A 250 2.66 6.85 21.08
CA SER A 250 3.74 6.25 21.87
C SER A 250 5.02 7.09 21.91
N HIS A 251 5.37 7.79 20.82
CA HIS A 251 6.63 8.55 20.71
C HIS A 251 6.46 9.81 19.87
N PRO A 252 7.30 10.85 20.15
CA PRO A 252 7.38 11.99 19.26
C PRO A 252 8.00 11.58 17.91
N PRO A 253 7.56 12.21 16.80
CA PRO A 253 8.13 11.92 15.49
C PRO A 253 9.55 12.46 15.34
N ASP A 254 10.32 11.88 14.46
CA ASP A 254 11.54 12.48 13.94
C ASP A 254 11.19 13.57 12.91
N TRP A 255 11.28 14.80 13.34
CA TRP A 255 10.97 15.96 12.50
C TRP A 255 11.92 16.15 11.33
N ASP A 256 13.19 15.74 11.47
CA ASP A 256 14.16 15.85 10.39
C ASP A 256 13.84 14.86 9.26
N SER A 257 13.30 13.68 9.56
CA SER A 257 12.78 12.76 8.55
C SER A 257 11.60 13.36 7.76
N ILE A 258 10.75 14.20 8.40
CA ILE A 258 9.59 14.80 7.74
C ILE A 258 9.98 15.94 6.80
N VAL A 259 10.75 16.90 7.27
CA VAL A 259 11.00 18.16 6.55
C VAL A 259 12.46 18.39 6.17
N GLY A 260 13.36 17.51 6.56
CA GLY A 260 14.78 17.59 6.20
C GLY A 260 15.01 17.26 4.73
N GLU A 261 15.95 17.95 4.12
CA GLU A 261 16.45 17.69 2.75
C GLU A 261 15.38 17.49 1.66
N LEU A 262 14.24 18.18 1.80
CA LEU A 262 13.16 18.16 0.81
C LEU A 262 13.67 18.54 -0.58
N GLY A 263 13.34 17.71 -1.59
CA GLY A 263 13.79 17.88 -2.96
C GLY A 263 15.25 17.49 -3.23
N ARG A 264 16.00 17.02 -2.22
CA ARG A 264 17.37 16.53 -2.35
C ARG A 264 17.50 15.06 -1.99
N HIS A 265 16.79 14.63 -0.96
CA HIS A 265 16.75 13.27 -0.49
C HIS A 265 15.32 12.73 -0.64
N PHE A 266 15.18 11.56 -1.27
CA PHE A 266 13.93 10.86 -1.49
C PHE A 266 13.99 9.48 -0.82
N PRO A 267 13.46 9.35 0.39
CA PRO A 267 13.61 8.14 1.22
C PRO A 267 13.11 6.85 0.58
N LEU A 268 12.19 6.96 -0.38
CA LEU A 268 11.69 5.80 -1.12
C LEU A 268 12.82 5.00 -1.79
N LEU A 269 13.88 5.66 -2.26
CA LEU A 269 15.01 4.98 -2.90
C LEU A 269 15.73 3.99 -1.99
N GLU A 270 15.65 4.17 -0.67
CA GLU A 270 16.31 3.34 0.33
C GLU A 270 15.40 2.26 0.91
N THR A 271 14.08 2.50 0.87
CA THR A 271 13.12 1.68 1.60
C THR A 271 12.20 0.87 0.70
N HIS A 272 12.22 1.14 -0.61
CA HIS A 272 11.34 0.49 -1.56
C HIS A 272 11.80 -0.93 -1.91
N GLY A 273 10.79 -1.79 -2.15
CA GLY A 273 11.01 -3.13 -2.68
C GLY A 273 9.80 -3.66 -3.44
N PHE A 274 10.06 -4.55 -4.40
CA PHE A 274 9.02 -5.34 -5.05
C PHE A 274 8.89 -6.69 -4.37
N LYS A 275 7.68 -7.21 -4.28
CA LYS A 275 7.45 -8.54 -3.75
C LYS A 275 7.91 -9.60 -4.76
N VAL A 276 8.74 -10.53 -4.30
CA VAL A 276 9.15 -11.69 -5.10
C VAL A 276 8.04 -12.72 -5.15
N TRP A 277 7.28 -12.85 -4.05
CA TRP A 277 6.17 -13.80 -3.91
C TRP A 277 4.87 -13.09 -3.55
N PRO A 278 3.72 -13.56 -4.07
CA PRO A 278 2.41 -12.95 -3.84
C PRO A 278 1.87 -13.29 -2.45
N ALA A 279 2.46 -12.71 -1.41
CA ALA A 279 2.05 -12.93 -0.02
C ALA A 279 2.42 -11.73 0.86
N CYS A 280 1.96 -11.76 2.11
CA CYS A 280 2.31 -10.76 3.11
C CYS A 280 3.84 -10.60 3.22
N ALA A 281 4.32 -9.36 3.32
CA ALA A 281 5.76 -9.05 3.38
C ALA A 281 6.51 -9.82 4.49
N TYR A 282 5.86 -10.11 5.60
CA TYR A 282 6.44 -10.89 6.69
C TYR A 282 6.73 -12.36 6.32
N THR A 283 6.15 -12.91 5.26
CA THR A 283 6.47 -14.27 4.79
C THR A 283 7.77 -14.32 3.98
N ARG A 284 8.27 -13.18 3.52
CA ARG A 284 9.40 -13.10 2.58
C ARG A 284 10.67 -13.75 3.15
N THR A 285 11.00 -13.46 4.39
CA THR A 285 12.22 -13.99 5.02
C THR A 285 12.16 -15.49 5.24
N THR A 286 11.01 -16.02 5.66
CA THR A 286 10.82 -17.47 5.83
C THR A 286 10.82 -18.20 4.48
N ASN A 287 10.18 -17.64 3.46
CA ASN A 287 10.21 -18.20 2.12
C ASN A 287 11.62 -18.20 1.53
N ALA A 288 12.39 -17.10 1.69
CA ALA A 288 13.77 -17.03 1.23
C ALA A 288 14.67 -18.01 1.96
N ALA A 289 14.54 -18.14 3.28
CA ALA A 289 15.31 -19.11 4.07
C ALA A 289 14.96 -20.55 3.66
N THR A 290 13.68 -20.85 3.46
CA THR A 290 13.24 -22.18 3.04
C THR A 290 13.76 -22.53 1.65
N LEU A 291 13.72 -21.61 0.70
CA LEU A 291 14.28 -21.79 -0.65
C LEU A 291 15.78 -22.03 -0.58
N HIS A 292 16.50 -21.20 0.17
CA HIS A 292 17.96 -21.35 0.35
C HIS A 292 18.34 -22.72 0.93
N LEU A 293 17.67 -23.16 1.99
CA LEU A 293 17.93 -24.47 2.59
C LEU A 293 17.62 -25.61 1.62
N ARG A 294 16.46 -25.51 0.93
CA ARG A 294 16.03 -26.50 -0.06
C ARG A 294 17.06 -26.66 -1.19
N GLU A 295 17.56 -25.57 -1.73
CA GLU A 295 18.53 -25.59 -2.83
C GLU A 295 19.94 -26.01 -2.35
N THR A 296 20.42 -25.43 -1.26
CA THR A 296 21.78 -25.70 -0.74
C THR A 296 21.96 -27.16 -0.35
N HIS A 297 20.95 -27.73 0.30
CA HIS A 297 21.00 -29.10 0.79
C HIS A 297 20.26 -30.12 -0.11
N ARG A 298 19.70 -29.66 -1.24
CA ARG A 298 18.92 -30.48 -2.18
C ARG A 298 17.80 -31.26 -1.48
N LEU A 299 17.14 -30.59 -0.52
CA LEU A 299 16.08 -31.21 0.28
C LEU A 299 14.83 -31.49 -0.57
N ARG A 300 14.26 -32.68 -0.37
CA ARG A 300 12.96 -33.06 -0.94
C ARG A 300 11.92 -33.07 0.17
N PRO A 301 10.63 -32.87 -0.16
CA PRO A 301 9.55 -32.83 0.86
C PRO A 301 9.51 -34.08 1.76
N GLU A 302 9.85 -35.26 1.21
CA GLU A 302 9.90 -36.53 1.93
C GLU A 302 11.05 -36.62 2.94
N ASP A 303 12.10 -35.85 2.77
CA ASP A 303 13.26 -35.83 3.67
C ASP A 303 13.02 -35.00 4.94
N ILE A 304 11.90 -34.24 5.01
CA ILE A 304 11.59 -33.32 6.09
C ILE A 304 10.72 -33.98 7.15
N ALA A 305 11.24 -34.12 8.36
CA ALA A 305 10.48 -34.59 9.52
C ALA A 305 9.69 -33.43 10.18
N SER A 306 10.31 -32.30 10.36
CA SER A 306 9.65 -31.08 10.89
C SER A 306 10.41 -29.82 10.49
N ILE A 307 9.71 -28.67 10.53
CA ILE A 307 10.27 -27.34 10.33
C ILE A 307 9.90 -26.50 11.54
N THR A 308 10.90 -25.92 12.21
CA THR A 308 10.68 -24.93 13.27
C THR A 308 11.07 -23.55 12.77
N ILE A 309 10.15 -22.60 12.85
CA ILE A 309 10.38 -21.21 12.45
C ILE A 309 10.47 -20.35 13.72
N VAL A 310 11.61 -19.66 13.88
CA VAL A 310 11.82 -18.70 14.96
C VAL A 310 11.68 -17.29 14.37
N GLY A 311 10.72 -16.53 14.84
CA GLY A 311 10.41 -15.19 14.32
C GLY A 311 10.11 -14.19 15.42
N GLY A 312 9.97 -12.91 15.02
CA GLY A 312 9.53 -11.84 15.91
C GLY A 312 8.05 -11.96 16.29
N THR A 313 7.68 -11.40 17.45
CA THR A 313 6.33 -11.54 18.04
C THR A 313 5.20 -11.03 17.14
N GLY A 314 5.37 -9.85 16.51
CA GLY A 314 4.34 -9.24 15.66
C GLY A 314 3.98 -10.08 14.43
N GLY A 315 5.00 -10.58 13.71
CA GLY A 315 4.80 -11.47 12.56
C GLY A 315 4.17 -12.81 12.96
N THR A 316 4.60 -13.37 14.09
CA THR A 316 4.09 -14.65 14.61
C THR A 316 2.60 -14.56 14.94
N GLN A 317 2.17 -13.57 15.71
CA GLN A 317 0.74 -13.42 16.06
C GLN A 317 -0.15 -13.29 14.82
N GLN A 318 0.23 -12.48 13.87
CA GLN A 318 -0.59 -12.25 12.68
C GLN A 318 -0.61 -13.44 11.71
N LEU A 319 0.54 -14.11 11.51
CA LEU A 319 0.75 -15.04 10.41
C LEU A 319 0.88 -16.50 10.82
N CYS A 320 0.98 -16.79 12.13
CA CYS A 320 1.08 -18.15 12.66
C CYS A 320 -0.08 -18.53 13.57
N GLU A 321 -0.90 -17.55 14.03
CA GLU A 321 -2.00 -17.82 14.96
C GLU A 321 -3.39 -17.57 14.34
N PRO A 322 -4.38 -18.42 14.66
CA PRO A 322 -4.23 -19.72 15.28
C PRO A 322 -3.59 -20.73 14.31
N LEU A 323 -2.67 -21.55 14.80
CA LEU A 323 -1.77 -22.37 13.97
C LEU A 323 -2.52 -23.32 13.03
N GLU A 324 -3.56 -24.00 13.50
CA GLU A 324 -4.36 -24.95 12.69
C GLU A 324 -4.99 -24.28 11.48
N ARG A 325 -5.51 -23.06 11.63
CA ARG A 325 -6.05 -22.29 10.52
C ARG A 325 -4.96 -21.83 9.56
N LYS A 326 -3.77 -21.51 10.08
CA LYS A 326 -2.64 -21.06 9.26
C LYS A 326 -2.02 -22.22 8.45
N ARG A 327 -2.09 -23.45 8.96
CA ARG A 327 -1.70 -24.66 8.23
C ARG A 327 -2.71 -25.02 7.14
N ARG A 328 -4.00 -24.72 7.35
CA ARG A 328 -5.11 -25.11 6.45
C ARG A 328 -5.97 -23.88 6.11
N PRO A 329 -5.44 -22.96 5.31
CA PRO A 329 -6.16 -21.75 4.94
C PRO A 329 -7.38 -22.10 4.06
N GLU A 330 -8.51 -21.46 4.33
CA GLU A 330 -9.76 -21.66 3.60
C GLU A 330 -9.94 -20.68 2.43
N THR A 331 -9.26 -19.53 2.49
CA THR A 331 -9.37 -18.48 1.48
C THR A 331 -7.99 -18.05 0.96
N SER A 332 -7.98 -17.43 -0.22
CA SER A 332 -6.77 -16.83 -0.81
C SER A 332 -6.06 -15.89 0.17
N ILE A 333 -6.83 -15.05 0.89
CA ILE A 333 -6.26 -14.10 1.86
C ILE A 333 -5.67 -14.85 3.05
N ASP A 334 -6.34 -15.88 3.59
CA ASP A 334 -5.80 -16.69 4.68
C ASP A 334 -4.46 -17.33 4.29
N GLY A 335 -4.35 -17.84 3.07
CA GLY A 335 -3.12 -18.45 2.55
C GLY A 335 -1.98 -17.44 2.40
N LYS A 336 -2.26 -16.26 1.84
CA LYS A 336 -1.28 -15.17 1.70
C LYS A 336 -0.80 -14.62 3.05
N PHE A 337 -1.62 -14.75 4.09
CA PHE A 337 -1.30 -14.34 5.46
C PHE A 337 -0.97 -15.53 6.38
N SER A 338 -0.30 -16.55 5.82
CA SER A 338 0.14 -17.72 6.57
C SER A 338 1.61 -18.04 6.32
N ILE A 339 2.44 -17.90 7.34
CA ILE A 339 3.82 -18.37 7.30
C ILE A 339 3.87 -19.91 7.17
N PRO A 340 3.13 -20.71 7.95
CA PRO A 340 3.13 -22.16 7.78
C PRO A 340 2.75 -22.60 6.36
N PHE A 341 1.69 -22.05 5.79
CA PHE A 341 1.24 -22.44 4.46
C PHE A 341 2.24 -22.04 3.37
N THR A 342 2.71 -20.77 3.36
CA THR A 342 3.67 -20.30 2.34
C THR A 342 5.00 -21.03 2.42
N THR A 343 5.48 -21.33 3.64
CA THR A 343 6.68 -22.14 3.88
C THR A 343 6.48 -23.57 3.35
N ALA A 344 5.29 -24.17 3.58
CA ALA A 344 4.95 -25.49 3.05
C ALA A 344 4.93 -25.51 1.51
N VAL A 345 4.33 -24.50 0.88
CA VAL A 345 4.35 -24.35 -0.58
C VAL A 345 5.79 -24.25 -1.09
N MET A 346 6.61 -23.39 -0.47
CA MET A 346 8.01 -23.22 -0.84
C MET A 346 8.81 -24.52 -0.71
N MET A 347 8.64 -25.27 0.39
CA MET A 347 9.33 -26.56 0.58
C MET A 347 8.83 -27.61 -0.41
N ALA A 348 7.52 -27.71 -0.65
CA ALA A 348 6.96 -28.72 -1.52
C ALA A 348 7.24 -28.45 -3.02
N LYS A 349 7.14 -27.20 -3.45
CA LYS A 349 7.17 -26.82 -4.88
C LYS A 349 8.40 -26.05 -5.32
N GLY A 350 9.16 -25.45 -4.39
CA GLY A 350 10.33 -24.62 -4.67
C GLY A 350 9.98 -23.19 -5.12
N ASN A 351 8.72 -22.82 -5.15
CA ASN A 351 8.25 -21.46 -5.43
C ASN A 351 6.85 -21.25 -4.89
N VAL A 352 6.48 -20.00 -4.59
CA VAL A 352 5.13 -19.57 -4.21
C VAL A 352 4.56 -18.70 -5.32
N THR A 353 3.42 -19.06 -5.86
CA THR A 353 2.78 -18.39 -6.99
C THR A 353 1.31 -18.06 -6.71
N LEU A 354 0.69 -17.24 -7.54
CA LEU A 354 -0.74 -16.92 -7.43
C LEU A 354 -1.63 -18.19 -7.56
N ARG A 355 -1.16 -19.24 -8.24
CA ARG A 355 -1.90 -20.50 -8.39
C ARG A 355 -2.05 -21.25 -7.07
N ASP A 356 -1.13 -21.06 -6.12
CA ASP A 356 -1.17 -21.73 -4.83
C ASP A 356 -2.28 -21.21 -3.91
N TYR A 357 -2.89 -20.09 -4.26
CA TYR A 357 -4.01 -19.48 -3.55
C TYR A 357 -5.38 -19.67 -4.24
N THR A 358 -5.44 -20.45 -5.30
CA THR A 358 -6.72 -20.92 -5.87
C THR A 358 -7.31 -22.02 -4.99
N ALA A 359 -8.60 -22.32 -5.17
CA ALA A 359 -9.24 -23.42 -4.43
C ALA A 359 -8.45 -24.75 -4.54
N ALA A 360 -7.93 -25.07 -5.73
CA ALA A 360 -7.09 -26.25 -5.95
C ALA A 360 -5.74 -26.15 -5.24
N GLY A 361 -5.10 -24.97 -5.25
CA GLY A 361 -3.82 -24.76 -4.58
C GLY A 361 -3.92 -24.84 -3.06
N LEU A 362 -4.99 -24.28 -2.48
CA LEU A 362 -5.26 -24.33 -1.05
C LEU A 362 -5.57 -25.75 -0.55
N ALA A 363 -6.12 -26.60 -1.42
CA ALA A 363 -6.45 -27.99 -1.14
C ALA A 363 -5.37 -29.00 -1.56
N ASP A 364 -4.19 -28.56 -1.99
CA ASP A 364 -3.10 -29.42 -2.47
C ASP A 364 -2.61 -30.36 -1.34
N PRO A 365 -2.78 -31.69 -1.46
CA PRO A 365 -2.44 -32.62 -0.39
C PRO A 365 -0.95 -32.62 -0.01
N ALA A 366 -0.06 -32.39 -1.00
CA ALA A 366 1.37 -32.34 -0.73
C ALA A 366 1.76 -31.11 0.10
N VAL A 367 1.14 -29.96 -0.19
CA VAL A 367 1.33 -28.73 0.57
C VAL A 367 0.76 -28.86 1.98
N LEU A 368 -0.48 -29.38 2.11
CA LEU A 368 -1.13 -29.55 3.42
C LEU A 368 -0.38 -30.54 4.31
N SER A 369 0.10 -31.66 3.76
CA SER A 369 0.93 -32.62 4.48
C SER A 369 2.25 -32.01 4.95
N MET A 370 2.84 -31.10 4.17
CA MET A 370 4.04 -30.36 4.59
C MET A 370 3.70 -29.31 5.66
N ALA A 371 2.58 -28.61 5.55
CA ALA A 371 2.15 -27.61 6.54
C ALA A 371 1.93 -28.22 7.93
N ASP A 372 1.47 -29.48 8.00
CA ASP A 372 1.30 -30.19 9.27
C ASP A 372 2.63 -30.44 10.02
N ARG A 373 3.77 -30.29 9.34
CA ARG A 373 5.12 -30.46 9.90
C ARG A 373 5.79 -29.13 10.34
N ILE A 374 5.09 -27.99 10.22
CA ILE A 374 5.63 -26.64 10.49
C ILE A 374 5.08 -26.11 11.80
#